data_63c40567a8d5d912697ec8739a2cf1f9
#
_entry.id   63c40567a8d5d912697ec8739a2cf1f9
#
_cell.length_a   1.000
_cell.length_b   1.000
_cell.length_c   1.000
_cell.angle_alpha   90.00
_cell.angle_beta   90.00
_cell.angle_gamma   90.00
#
_symmetry.space_group_name_H-M   'P 1'
#
loop_
_entity.id
_entity.type
_entity.pdbx_description
1 polymer ?
#
loop_
_entity_poly.entity_id
_entity_poly.type
_entity_poly.pdbx_seq_one_letter_code
_entity_poly.pdbx_strand_id
1 'polypeptide(L)'
;TSINGFHPSEGQKRYNFENMTPIFPDERLIMERPGGTTAMRIVDLISPIGKGQRGMILSPPKAGKTTLLKDVAKSILKNNKDMHLIILLIDERPEEVTDIREAIQGPNVEVIYSTFDELPEHHKRVSEMVVERARRLVEHKQDVVILLDSITRLARAYNLVVPPSGRTLSG
;
A
#
# COMPACT_ATOMS: atom_id res chain seq x y z
N THR A 1 11.96 -0.42 26.41
CA THR A 1 12.48 -0.26 25.03
C THR A 1 11.93 -1.40 24.20
N SER A 2 11.24 -1.12 23.10
CA SER A 2 10.70 -2.13 22.18
C SER A 2 11.37 -2.03 20.81
N ILE A 3 11.41 -3.15 20.09
CA ILE A 3 11.84 -3.22 18.69
C ILE A 3 10.60 -3.63 17.88
N ASN A 4 10.16 -2.80 16.95
CA ASN A 4 8.93 -3.01 16.17
C ASN A 4 7.67 -3.28 17.04
N GLY A 5 7.58 -2.66 18.22
CA GLY A 5 6.48 -2.85 19.16
C GLY A 5 6.59 -4.05 20.09
N PHE A 6 7.60 -4.92 19.91
CA PHE A 6 7.82 -6.13 20.72
C PHE A 6 8.96 -5.94 21.72
N HIS A 7 8.88 -6.63 22.87
CA HIS A 7 9.97 -6.64 23.83
C HIS A 7 11.14 -7.48 23.31
N PRO A 8 12.40 -7.02 23.43
CA PRO A 8 13.56 -7.72 22.86
C PRO A 8 13.79 -9.15 23.38
N SER A 9 13.29 -9.47 24.58
CA SER A 9 13.38 -10.81 25.18
C SER A 9 12.35 -11.79 24.62
N GLU A 10 11.33 -11.32 23.94
CA GLU A 10 10.32 -12.15 23.27
C GLU A 10 10.86 -12.59 21.89
N GLY A 11 11.91 -13.40 21.90
CA GLY A 11 12.48 -14.01 20.71
C GLY A 11 11.49 -14.98 20.07
N GLN A 12 10.37 -14.46 19.56
CA GLN A 12 9.44 -15.26 18.79
C GLN A 12 10.16 -15.80 17.55
N LYS A 13 10.14 -17.10 17.37
CA LYS A 13 10.54 -17.73 16.11
C LYS A 13 9.65 -17.16 15.00
N ARG A 14 10.15 -16.18 14.27
CA ARG A 14 9.48 -15.65 13.09
C ARG A 14 9.88 -16.47 11.87
N TYR A 15 8.93 -16.66 10.98
CA TYR A 15 9.22 -17.25 9.69
C TYR A 15 9.90 -16.19 8.82
N ASN A 16 10.88 -16.60 8.03
CA ASN A 16 11.43 -15.72 7.00
C ASN A 16 10.42 -15.61 5.86
N PHE A 17 10.11 -14.40 5.43
CA PHE A 17 9.14 -14.13 4.37
C PHE A 17 9.42 -14.93 3.09
N GLU A 18 10.70 -15.07 2.72
CA GLU A 18 11.11 -15.79 1.52
C GLU A 18 10.82 -17.30 1.56
N ASN A 19 10.64 -17.85 2.75
CA ASN A 19 10.34 -19.27 2.97
C ASN A 19 8.82 -19.54 3.10
N MET A 20 7.99 -18.49 3.02
CA MET A 20 6.55 -18.65 3.07
C MET A 20 6.00 -19.15 1.73
N THR A 21 5.08 -20.10 1.78
CA THR A 21 4.41 -20.60 0.58
C THR A 21 3.36 -19.60 0.11
N PRO A 22 3.46 -19.06 -1.12
CA PRO A 22 2.39 -18.23 -1.66
C PRO A 22 1.14 -19.06 -1.94
N ILE A 23 -0.01 -18.54 -1.54
CA ILE A 23 -1.32 -19.17 -1.78
C ILE A 23 -2.20 -18.24 -2.61
N PHE A 24 -3.21 -18.79 -3.30
CA PHE A 24 -4.25 -17.98 -3.90
C PHE A 24 -5.11 -17.33 -2.81
N PRO A 25 -5.64 -16.11 -3.05
CA PRO A 25 -6.54 -15.44 -2.12
C PRO A 25 -7.80 -16.30 -1.87
N ASP A 26 -7.99 -16.77 -0.66
CA ASP A 26 -9.13 -17.57 -0.21
C ASP A 26 -10.01 -16.84 0.81
N GLU A 27 -9.51 -15.77 1.40
CA GLU A 27 -10.22 -14.92 2.34
C GLU A 27 -10.49 -13.53 1.71
N ARG A 28 -11.78 -13.20 1.59
CA ARG A 28 -12.23 -11.94 0.96
C ARG A 28 -12.14 -10.76 1.91
N LEU A 29 -11.69 -9.63 1.39
CA LEU A 29 -11.79 -8.33 2.03
C LEU A 29 -13.09 -7.64 1.59
N ILE A 30 -14.03 -7.48 2.51
CA ILE A 30 -15.32 -6.82 2.22
C ILE A 30 -15.10 -5.31 2.25
N MET A 31 -15.49 -4.64 1.14
CA MET A 31 -15.39 -3.18 1.01
C MET A 31 -16.68 -2.48 1.39
N GLU A 32 -17.83 -3.14 1.28
CA GLU A 32 -19.11 -2.57 1.70
C GLU A 32 -19.14 -2.36 3.21
N ARG A 33 -19.61 -1.19 3.62
CA ARG A 33 -19.76 -0.82 5.03
C ARG A 33 -20.97 0.08 5.22
N PRO A 34 -21.58 0.12 6.42
CA PRO A 34 -22.64 1.09 6.73
C PRO A 34 -22.15 2.53 6.48
N GLY A 35 -22.91 3.29 5.69
CA GLY A 35 -22.53 4.65 5.28
C GLY A 35 -21.39 4.71 4.25
N GLY A 36 -21.04 3.59 3.64
CA GLY A 36 -20.08 3.53 2.53
C GLY A 36 -20.67 4.01 1.20
N THR A 37 -19.78 4.21 0.23
CA THR A 37 -20.16 4.67 -1.12
C THR A 37 -20.67 3.52 -1.98
N THR A 38 -21.48 3.84 -2.98
CA THR A 38 -21.93 2.87 -4.01
C THR A 38 -20.74 2.24 -4.73
N ALA A 39 -19.64 2.97 -4.88
CA ALA A 39 -18.42 2.46 -5.50
C ALA A 39 -17.87 1.22 -4.75
N MET A 40 -17.90 1.21 -3.41
CA MET A 40 -17.43 0.05 -2.61
C MET A 40 -18.31 -1.18 -2.81
N ARG A 41 -19.62 -1.00 -2.97
CA ARG A 41 -20.54 -2.10 -3.33
C ARG A 41 -20.25 -2.65 -4.72
N ILE A 42 -19.96 -1.78 -5.68
CA ILE A 42 -19.61 -2.18 -7.04
C ILE A 42 -18.28 -2.96 -7.03
N VAL A 43 -17.28 -2.51 -6.28
CA VAL A 43 -16.02 -3.25 -6.12
C VAL A 43 -16.28 -4.65 -5.58
N ASP A 44 -17.10 -4.77 -4.56
CA ASP A 44 -17.42 -6.07 -3.96
C ASP A 44 -18.15 -7.03 -4.92
N LEU A 45 -18.95 -6.49 -5.83
CA LEU A 45 -19.73 -7.31 -6.77
C LEU A 45 -18.96 -7.69 -8.03
N ILE A 46 -18.16 -6.76 -8.57
CA ILE A 46 -17.53 -6.92 -9.89
C ILE A 46 -16.06 -7.32 -9.78
N SER A 47 -15.36 -6.79 -8.77
CA SER A 47 -13.92 -7.00 -8.58
C SER A 47 -13.57 -7.22 -7.10
N PRO A 48 -14.07 -8.33 -6.50
CA PRO A 48 -13.80 -8.61 -5.10
C PRO A 48 -12.30 -8.74 -4.85
N ILE A 49 -11.86 -8.23 -3.70
CA ILE A 49 -10.45 -8.24 -3.30
C ILE A 49 -10.28 -9.25 -2.16
N GLY A 50 -9.25 -10.08 -2.25
CA GLY A 50 -8.88 -11.04 -1.23
C GLY A 50 -7.53 -10.75 -0.57
N LYS A 51 -7.29 -11.33 0.59
CA LYS A 51 -5.98 -11.27 1.25
C LYS A 51 -4.93 -11.94 0.37
N GLY A 52 -3.78 -11.28 0.19
CA GLY A 52 -2.72 -11.74 -0.70
C GLY A 52 -2.90 -11.35 -2.18
N GLN A 53 -4.03 -10.72 -2.55
CA GLN A 53 -4.28 -10.28 -3.91
C GLN A 53 -3.52 -9.02 -4.26
N ARG A 54 -3.07 -8.93 -5.51
CA ARG A 54 -2.58 -7.71 -6.14
C ARG A 54 -3.66 -7.16 -7.08
N GLY A 55 -4.12 -5.94 -6.82
CA GLY A 55 -5.11 -5.25 -7.63
C GLY A 55 -4.54 -3.97 -8.23
N MET A 56 -5.04 -3.55 -9.38
CA MET A 56 -4.68 -2.30 -10.02
C MET A 56 -5.93 -1.48 -10.31
N ILE A 57 -5.89 -0.20 -9.94
CA ILE A 57 -6.91 0.78 -10.31
C ILE A 57 -6.40 1.54 -11.52
N LEU A 58 -7.01 1.29 -12.67
CA LEU A 58 -6.71 1.99 -13.92
C LEU A 58 -7.80 3.04 -14.18
N SER A 59 -7.41 4.29 -14.28
CA SER A 59 -8.36 5.39 -14.53
C SER A 59 -7.71 6.51 -15.35
N PRO A 60 -8.47 7.23 -16.16
CA PRO A 60 -8.00 8.47 -16.77
C PRO A 60 -7.69 9.54 -15.69
N PRO A 61 -6.92 10.57 -16.05
CA PRO A 61 -6.69 11.70 -15.15
C PRO A 61 -7.99 12.34 -14.67
N LYS A 62 -8.04 12.77 -13.41
CA LYS A 62 -9.20 13.46 -12.79
C LYS A 62 -10.48 12.62 -12.72
N ALA A 63 -10.40 11.30 -12.83
CA ALA A 63 -11.57 10.40 -12.75
C ALA A 63 -11.89 9.93 -11.31
N GLY A 64 -11.29 10.51 -10.28
CA GLY A 64 -11.60 10.19 -8.88
C GLY A 64 -10.78 9.02 -8.31
N LYS A 65 -9.62 8.68 -8.90
CA LYS A 65 -8.73 7.61 -8.38
C LYS A 65 -8.41 7.77 -6.90
N THR A 66 -7.98 8.95 -6.47
CA THR A 66 -7.62 9.24 -5.08
C THR A 66 -8.83 9.12 -4.14
N THR A 67 -10.02 9.54 -4.61
CA THR A 67 -11.28 9.36 -3.85
C THR A 67 -11.58 7.88 -3.66
N LEU A 68 -11.48 7.07 -4.71
CA LEU A 68 -11.68 5.63 -4.65
C LEU A 68 -10.67 4.96 -3.70
N LEU A 69 -9.41 5.37 -3.77
CA LEU A 69 -8.36 4.86 -2.88
C LEU A 69 -8.63 5.18 -1.41
N LYS A 70 -9.11 6.40 -1.11
CA LYS A 70 -9.54 6.78 0.24
C LYS A 70 -10.74 5.95 0.72
N ASP A 71 -11.71 5.67 -0.15
CA ASP A 71 -12.87 4.85 0.19
C ASP A 71 -12.47 3.39 0.49
N VAL A 72 -11.56 2.82 -0.30
CA VAL A 72 -10.97 1.51 -0.06
C VAL A 72 -10.25 1.48 1.29
N ALA A 73 -9.40 2.48 1.57
CA ALA A 73 -8.70 2.59 2.85
C ALA A 73 -9.67 2.63 4.05
N LYS A 74 -10.70 3.48 3.97
CA LYS A 74 -11.72 3.60 5.02
C LYS A 74 -12.52 2.30 5.22
N SER A 75 -12.80 1.59 4.14
CA SER A 75 -13.51 0.31 4.20
C SER A 75 -12.66 -0.78 4.85
N ILE A 76 -11.39 -0.87 4.48
CA ILE A 76 -10.44 -1.80 5.10
C ILE A 76 -10.35 -1.54 6.61
N LEU A 77 -10.11 -0.31 7.02
CA LEU A 77 -9.98 0.06 8.44
C LEU A 77 -11.26 -0.20 9.25
N LYS A 78 -12.42 0.00 8.64
CA LYS A 78 -13.70 -0.22 9.31
C LYS A 78 -14.03 -1.70 9.50
N ASN A 79 -13.76 -2.50 8.48
CA ASN A 79 -14.16 -3.91 8.43
C ASN A 79 -13.08 -4.85 8.99
N ASN A 80 -11.80 -4.42 8.99
CA ASN A 80 -10.65 -5.23 9.41
C ASN A 80 -9.78 -4.45 10.40
N LYS A 81 -10.17 -4.41 11.64
CA LYS A 81 -9.56 -3.56 12.68
C LYS A 81 -8.10 -3.91 12.99
N ASP A 82 -7.73 -5.16 12.81
CA ASP A 82 -6.38 -5.67 13.11
C ASP A 82 -5.44 -5.58 11.90
N MET A 83 -5.96 -5.16 10.73
CA MET A 83 -5.17 -5.05 9.52
C MET A 83 -4.26 -3.83 9.56
N HIS A 84 -3.00 -4.03 9.19
CA HIS A 84 -2.04 -2.95 9.03
C HIS A 84 -2.16 -2.33 7.64
N LEU A 85 -2.45 -1.04 7.59
CA LEU A 85 -2.61 -0.30 6.34
C LEU A 85 -1.43 0.63 6.12
N ILE A 86 -0.68 0.39 5.06
CA ILE A 86 0.39 1.28 4.61
C ILE A 86 -0.08 1.99 3.34
N ILE A 87 -0.08 3.33 3.37
CA ILE A 87 -0.35 4.15 2.19
C ILE A 87 0.98 4.72 1.72
N LEU A 88 1.39 4.34 0.51
CA LEU A 88 2.63 4.79 -0.11
C LEU A 88 2.33 5.76 -1.25
N LEU A 89 2.75 7.01 -1.07
CA LEU A 89 2.57 8.10 -2.02
C LEU A 89 3.91 8.44 -2.67
N ILE A 90 4.00 8.27 -3.98
CA ILE A 90 5.23 8.49 -4.74
C ILE A 90 5.04 9.62 -5.73
N ASP A 91 5.92 10.62 -5.67
CA ASP A 91 5.92 11.79 -6.57
C ASP A 91 4.58 12.57 -6.48
N GLU A 92 3.98 12.61 -5.28
CA GLU A 92 2.74 13.33 -5.02
C GLU A 92 3.03 14.73 -4.46
N ARG A 93 2.04 15.61 -4.55
CA ARG A 93 2.13 16.97 -4.03
C ARG A 93 1.94 16.99 -2.51
N PRO A 94 2.63 17.88 -1.76
CA PRO A 94 2.49 17.97 -0.30
C PRO A 94 1.06 18.15 0.19
N GLU A 95 0.23 18.91 -0.53
CA GLU A 95 -1.17 19.11 -0.20
C GLU A 95 -2.00 17.82 -0.33
N GLU A 96 -1.70 16.97 -1.33
CA GLU A 96 -2.37 15.66 -1.49
C GLU A 96 -1.96 14.69 -0.39
N VAL A 97 -0.69 14.73 0.02
CA VAL A 97 -0.20 13.95 1.17
C VAL A 97 -0.92 14.35 2.44
N THR A 98 -1.07 15.65 2.70
CA THR A 98 -1.76 16.18 3.89
C THR A 98 -3.22 15.75 3.89
N ASP A 99 -3.91 15.88 2.76
CA ASP A 99 -5.32 15.50 2.61
C ASP A 99 -5.55 13.99 2.89
N ILE A 100 -4.63 13.13 2.46
CA ILE A 100 -4.72 11.69 2.74
C ILE A 100 -4.44 11.41 4.22
N ARG A 101 -3.43 12.03 4.82
CA ARG A 101 -3.08 11.86 6.24
C ARG A 101 -4.20 12.30 7.17
N GLU A 102 -4.91 13.37 6.83
CA GLU A 102 -6.07 13.84 7.60
C GLU A 102 -7.29 12.95 7.40
N ALA A 103 -7.52 12.48 6.17
CA ALA A 103 -8.67 11.66 5.84
C ALA A 103 -8.60 10.22 6.34
N ILE A 104 -7.39 9.67 6.51
CA ILE A 104 -7.15 8.27 6.87
C ILE A 104 -6.27 8.21 8.12
N GLN A 105 -6.90 7.93 9.26
CA GLN A 105 -6.23 7.84 10.55
C GLN A 105 -6.63 6.54 11.27
N GLY A 106 -5.69 5.96 12.01
CA GLY A 106 -5.93 4.77 12.81
C GLY A 106 -4.65 4.28 13.49
N PRO A 107 -4.77 3.39 14.48
CA PRO A 107 -3.62 2.89 15.24
C PRO A 107 -2.65 2.06 14.38
N ASN A 108 -3.17 1.39 13.34
CA ASN A 108 -2.40 0.54 12.44
C ASN A 108 -2.27 1.17 11.04
N VAL A 109 -2.28 2.50 10.94
CA VAL A 109 -2.15 3.23 9.67
C VAL A 109 -0.80 3.92 9.61
N GLU A 110 -0.08 3.66 8.52
CA GLU A 110 1.17 4.37 8.19
C GLU A 110 1.00 5.05 6.84
N VAL A 111 1.19 6.37 6.78
CA VAL A 111 1.26 7.11 5.52
C VAL A 111 2.70 7.50 5.27
N ILE A 112 3.31 6.88 4.26
CA ILE A 112 4.70 7.07 3.86
C ILE A 112 4.68 7.70 2.48
N TYR A 113 5.55 8.69 2.27
CA TYR A 113 5.53 9.46 1.04
C TYR A 113 6.93 9.90 0.61
N SER A 114 7.03 10.21 -0.67
CA SER A 114 8.15 10.90 -1.28
C SER A 114 7.56 11.89 -2.28
N THR A 115 7.77 13.19 -2.03
CA THR A 115 7.13 14.28 -2.77
C THR A 115 7.81 14.55 -4.12
N PHE A 116 7.14 15.27 -5.00
CA PHE A 116 7.56 15.50 -6.39
C PHE A 116 8.90 16.24 -6.55
N ASP A 117 9.35 16.93 -5.52
CA ASP A 117 10.63 17.64 -5.45
C ASP A 117 11.83 16.76 -5.07
N GLU A 118 11.57 15.51 -4.72
CA GLU A 118 12.58 14.52 -4.36
C GLU A 118 13.21 13.86 -5.60
N LEU A 119 14.44 13.37 -5.43
CA LEU A 119 15.14 12.66 -6.50
C LEU A 119 14.54 11.24 -6.76
N PRO A 120 14.64 10.73 -8.01
CA PRO A 120 14.16 9.39 -8.34
C PRO A 120 14.73 8.26 -7.45
N GLU A 121 15.98 8.38 -7.02
CA GLU A 121 16.64 7.45 -6.10
C GLU A 121 15.94 7.42 -4.74
N HIS A 122 15.41 8.55 -4.29
CA HIS A 122 14.65 8.63 -3.05
C HIS A 122 13.32 7.90 -3.17
N HIS A 123 12.59 8.10 -4.26
CA HIS A 123 11.35 7.35 -4.55
C HIS A 123 11.57 5.85 -4.53
N LYS A 124 12.63 5.38 -5.20
CA LYS A 124 13.02 3.97 -5.20
C LYS A 124 13.30 3.49 -3.78
N ARG A 125 14.17 4.18 -3.04
CA ARG A 125 14.56 3.80 -1.69
C ARG A 125 13.37 3.72 -0.73
N VAL A 126 12.48 4.70 -0.76
CA VAL A 126 11.28 4.72 0.08
C VAL A 126 10.37 3.53 -0.23
N SER A 127 10.17 3.22 -1.52
CA SER A 127 9.35 2.06 -1.90
C SER A 127 9.94 0.73 -1.43
N GLU A 128 11.26 0.55 -1.54
CA GLU A 128 11.96 -0.65 -1.04
C GLU A 128 11.84 -0.78 0.48
N MET A 129 11.99 0.34 1.22
CA MET A 129 11.79 0.34 2.68
C MET A 129 10.37 -0.05 3.09
N VAL A 130 9.36 0.41 2.36
CA VAL A 130 7.96 0.04 2.61
C VAL A 130 7.73 -1.46 2.40
N VAL A 131 8.28 -2.02 1.34
CA VAL A 131 8.18 -3.47 1.08
C VAL A 131 8.86 -4.26 2.19
N GLU A 132 10.05 -3.87 2.62
CA GLU A 132 10.75 -4.53 3.73
C GLU A 132 9.98 -4.37 5.05
N ARG A 133 9.40 -3.21 5.30
CA ARG A 133 8.53 -3.00 6.47
C ARG A 133 7.34 -3.95 6.46
N ALA A 134 6.64 -4.05 5.33
CA ALA A 134 5.50 -4.96 5.18
C ALA A 134 5.90 -6.43 5.37
N ARG A 135 7.03 -6.86 4.79
CA ARG A 135 7.56 -8.22 5.00
C ARG A 135 7.77 -8.53 6.49
N ARG A 136 8.37 -7.60 7.26
CA ARG A 136 8.58 -7.79 8.70
C ARG A 136 7.26 -7.93 9.47
N LEU A 137 6.24 -7.15 9.10
CA LEU A 137 4.90 -7.27 9.70
C LEU A 137 4.27 -8.64 9.40
N VAL A 138 4.36 -9.10 8.16
CA VAL A 138 3.85 -10.43 7.75
C VAL A 138 4.60 -11.57 8.47
N GLU A 139 5.92 -11.48 8.66
CA GLU A 139 6.69 -12.44 9.46
C GLU A 139 6.20 -12.52 10.92
N HIS A 140 5.60 -11.46 11.43
CA HIS A 140 4.94 -11.41 12.73
C HIS A 140 3.44 -11.78 12.66
N LYS A 141 3.00 -12.41 11.56
CA LYS A 141 1.61 -12.85 11.35
C LYS A 141 0.59 -11.71 11.34
N GLN A 142 1.01 -10.52 10.94
CA GLN A 142 0.10 -9.41 10.75
C GLN A 142 -0.36 -9.35 9.30
N ASP A 143 -1.65 -9.12 9.10
CA ASP A 143 -2.22 -8.87 7.79
C ASP A 143 -1.89 -7.43 7.36
N VAL A 144 -1.32 -7.28 6.16
CA VAL A 144 -0.85 -5.97 5.66
C VAL A 144 -1.48 -5.68 4.31
N VAL A 145 -1.98 -4.47 4.16
CA VAL A 145 -2.39 -3.91 2.87
C VAL A 145 -1.50 -2.71 2.54
N ILE A 146 -0.98 -2.68 1.32
CA ILE A 146 -0.27 -1.52 0.79
C ILE A 146 -1.13 -0.89 -0.30
N LEU A 147 -1.48 0.37 -0.13
CA LEU A 147 -2.12 1.20 -1.15
C LEU A 147 -1.07 2.12 -1.76
N LEU A 148 -0.75 1.91 -3.02
CA LEU A 148 0.28 2.68 -3.75
C LEU A 148 -0.36 3.69 -4.71
N ASP A 149 -0.05 4.96 -4.52
CA ASP A 149 -0.36 6.05 -5.45
C ASP A 149 0.94 6.79 -5.83
N SER A 150 1.49 6.61 -7.04
CA SER A 150 1.03 5.72 -8.09
C SER A 150 2.17 4.84 -8.62
N ILE A 151 1.81 3.65 -9.10
CA ILE A 151 2.77 2.73 -9.70
C ILE A 151 3.41 3.29 -10.98
N THR A 152 2.70 4.13 -11.73
CA THR A 152 3.22 4.79 -12.94
C THR A 152 4.41 5.69 -12.60
N ARG A 153 4.31 6.47 -11.54
CA ARG A 153 5.37 7.37 -11.09
C ARG A 153 6.54 6.59 -10.50
N LEU A 154 6.26 5.53 -9.76
CA LEU A 154 7.30 4.64 -9.25
C LEU A 154 8.07 3.96 -10.39
N ALA A 155 7.37 3.43 -11.40
CA ALA A 155 8.03 2.81 -12.57
C ALA A 155 8.89 3.82 -13.33
N ARG A 156 8.44 5.06 -13.46
CA ARG A 156 9.24 6.14 -14.06
C ARG A 156 10.52 6.41 -13.25
N ALA A 157 10.43 6.46 -11.94
CA ALA A 157 11.60 6.65 -11.07
C ALA A 157 12.61 5.50 -11.24
N TYR A 158 12.15 4.26 -11.27
CA TYR A 158 13.01 3.11 -11.53
C TYR A 158 13.70 3.18 -12.89
N ASN A 159 12.98 3.58 -13.95
CA ASN A 159 13.56 3.73 -15.30
C ASN A 159 14.66 4.79 -15.37
N LEU A 160 14.61 5.80 -14.50
CA LEU A 160 15.64 6.84 -14.42
C LEU A 160 16.88 6.40 -13.65
N VAL A 161 16.72 5.50 -12.68
CA VAL A 161 17.79 5.09 -11.75
C VAL A 161 18.51 3.83 -12.20
N VAL A 162 17.79 2.88 -12.83
CA VAL A 162 18.36 1.60 -13.23
C VAL A 162 19.13 1.77 -14.54
N PRO A 163 20.38 1.26 -14.64
CA PRO A 163 21.13 1.30 -15.90
C PRO A 163 20.36 0.63 -17.04
N PRO A 164 20.30 1.23 -18.23
CA PRO A 164 19.56 0.67 -19.33
C PRO A 164 20.17 -0.67 -19.77
N SER A 165 19.34 -1.70 -19.90
CA SER A 165 19.74 -3.04 -20.35
C SER A 165 19.76 -3.17 -21.90
N GLY A 166 19.50 -2.09 -22.63
CA GLY A 166 19.40 -2.07 -24.09
C GLY A 166 18.71 -0.80 -24.60
N ARG A 167 17.98 -0.92 -25.73
CA ARG A 167 17.19 0.21 -26.26
C ARG A 167 16.11 0.60 -25.27
N THR A 168 16.20 1.81 -24.72
CA THR A 168 15.13 2.37 -23.91
C THR A 168 14.05 2.98 -24.81
N LEU A 169 12.80 2.68 -24.52
CA LEU A 169 11.69 3.44 -25.08
C LEU A 169 11.75 4.84 -24.49
N SER A 170 11.88 5.85 -25.35
CA SER A 170 11.72 7.24 -24.94
C SER A 170 10.31 7.43 -24.38
N GLY A 171 10.21 7.70 -23.09
CA GLY A 171 8.96 8.07 -22.44
C GLY A 171 8.62 9.53 -22.67
#